data_5828a34a72744c021d69ae540d1db4b7
#
_entry.id   5828a34a72744c021d69ae540d1db4b7
#
_cell.length_a   1.000
_cell.length_b   1.000
_cell.length_c   1.000
_cell.angle_alpha   90.00
_cell.angle_beta   90.00
_cell.angle_gamma   90.00
#
_symmetry.space_group_name_H-M   'P 1'
#
loop_
_entity.id
_entity.type
_entity.pdbx_description
1 polymer ?
#
loop_
_entity_poly.entity_id
_entity_poly.type
_entity_poly.pdbx_seq_one_letter_code
_entity_poly.pdbx_strand_id
1 'polypeptide(L)'
;MPVLSIYSHFLIGLTIVLRQPAFFLIEICLEETFYQSFIVSTVLVASMAAILLPQDHLFSVYKYLCGAALMFMMHSSTRYLIDKSRNHPDNNDNKIVGHFIIFSLAELLAFHLFKEKTWKPYVLSAYHLPLITRFLKLPITITGCSFHLADGLVSSYLIYQAIQMFITGVVKIKKQVTTWIYLVNIFGFFPVIKSIANSIHLTQQLLLFYFVSFSYKLYYYTAQTSGINVVPLSKLDATTFLFVIAGQCCKTYVGLVSMCVATSYLSHYLSRLVNLYLYGWKSTGIVSDISDVMLGAFVFVLSVSAGILGPSNSLNEFILKGSVFKTILMWFTLAFIICTYGMVDPTILTFSSMPTSKPFKHFRWLTLYMYFLVFTMYIIYNRQQYNNIPLIIIGFSTCLQIMASIVIYFFFVYDGVCSHSMENLNDIIFYIRFTVRFQDFVGSLILACRGIWFITNGAFSWIQIPFFILNCYENVWKRLKSCSRIVVLRRDAFKKLNVLETATNEQIQKCDDVCSICIRQMSSAKITPCGHLFHETCLKKWIYVRDSCPLCLHKLYSIGPDTTQ
;
A
#
# COMPACT_ATOMS: atom_id res chain seq x y z
N MET A 1 16.43 13.52 -26.04
CA MET A 1 15.64 13.48 -24.79
C MET A 1 15.32 12.07 -24.25
N PRO A 2 14.97 11.02 -25.05
CA PRO A 2 14.65 9.68 -24.48
C PRO A 2 15.83 8.98 -23.77
N VAL A 3 17.06 9.16 -24.28
CA VAL A 3 18.26 8.51 -23.69
C VAL A 3 18.60 9.02 -22.28
N LEU A 4 18.43 10.33 -22.05
CA LEU A 4 18.63 10.94 -20.71
C LEU A 4 17.58 10.45 -19.69
N SER A 5 16.34 10.22 -20.12
CA SER A 5 15.27 9.66 -19.28
C SER A 5 15.58 8.20 -18.90
N ILE A 6 16.03 7.37 -19.83
CA ILE A 6 16.39 5.97 -19.56
C ILE A 6 17.58 5.90 -18.60
N TYR A 7 18.59 6.76 -18.78
CA TYR A 7 19.74 6.81 -17.89
C TYR A 7 19.37 7.23 -16.47
N SER A 8 18.46 8.21 -16.31
CA SER A 8 17.99 8.64 -14.98
C SER A 8 17.20 7.54 -14.28
N HIS A 9 16.32 6.82 -14.98
CA HIS A 9 15.59 5.68 -14.42
C HIS A 9 16.50 4.52 -14.02
N PHE A 10 17.54 4.25 -14.82
CA PHE A 10 18.55 3.24 -14.50
C PHE A 10 19.32 3.61 -13.22
N LEU A 11 19.76 4.87 -13.09
CA LEU A 11 20.45 5.34 -11.90
C LEU A 11 19.57 5.25 -10.63
N ILE A 12 18.29 5.60 -10.76
CA ILE A 12 17.32 5.45 -9.66
C ILE A 12 17.19 3.97 -9.27
N GLY A 13 17.00 3.08 -10.24
CA GLY A 13 16.92 1.64 -9.99
C GLY A 13 18.18 1.10 -9.31
N LEU A 14 19.36 1.52 -9.75
CA LEU A 14 20.63 1.13 -9.16
C LEU A 14 20.77 1.61 -7.71
N THR A 15 20.35 2.85 -7.40
CA THR A 15 20.39 3.36 -6.01
C THR A 15 19.45 2.60 -5.07
N ILE A 16 18.29 2.15 -5.56
CA ILE A 16 17.35 1.33 -4.81
C ILE A 16 18.01 0.00 -4.43
N VAL A 17 18.68 -0.66 -5.39
CA VAL A 17 19.38 -1.92 -5.16
C VAL A 17 20.56 -1.75 -4.19
N LEU A 18 21.36 -0.70 -4.36
CA LEU A 18 22.54 -0.46 -3.52
C LEU A 18 22.21 -0.13 -2.05
N ARG A 19 20.99 0.29 -1.75
CA ARG A 19 20.54 0.51 -0.37
C ARG A 19 19.94 -0.73 0.30
N GLN A 20 19.64 -1.80 -0.44
CA GLN A 20 19.07 -3.03 0.13
C GLN A 20 19.90 -3.65 1.25
N PRO A 21 21.24 -3.76 1.18
CA PRO A 21 22.03 -4.31 2.25
C PRO A 21 21.82 -3.61 3.60
N ALA A 22 21.58 -2.29 3.60
CA ALA A 22 21.31 -1.55 4.83
C ALA A 22 19.98 -1.97 5.48
N PHE A 23 18.93 -2.24 4.69
CA PHE A 23 17.65 -2.74 5.22
C PHE A 23 17.79 -4.16 5.80
N PHE A 24 18.58 -5.04 5.15
CA PHE A 24 18.86 -6.37 5.68
C PHE A 24 19.65 -6.32 6.99
N LEU A 25 20.65 -5.44 7.10
CA LEU A 25 21.40 -5.25 8.34
C LEU A 25 20.49 -4.75 9.46
N ILE A 26 19.56 -3.81 9.18
CA ILE A 26 18.58 -3.36 10.16
C ILE A 26 17.66 -4.53 10.57
N GLU A 27 17.18 -5.34 9.63
CA GLU A 27 16.35 -6.52 9.94
C GLU A 27 17.07 -7.49 10.85
N ILE A 28 18.32 -7.86 10.54
CA ILE A 28 19.15 -8.75 11.36
C ILE A 28 19.34 -8.17 12.76
N CYS A 29 19.66 -6.87 12.86
CA CYS A 29 19.80 -6.20 14.16
C CYS A 29 18.52 -6.19 14.99
N LEU A 30 17.35 -6.16 14.34
CA LEU A 30 16.05 -6.20 15.00
C LEU A 30 15.58 -7.64 15.33
N GLU A 31 16.06 -8.66 14.61
CA GLU A 31 15.75 -10.07 14.89
C GLU A 31 16.58 -10.60 16.07
N GLU A 32 17.83 -10.16 16.21
CA GLU A 32 18.67 -10.57 17.33
C GLU A 32 18.23 -9.88 18.63
N THR A 33 17.92 -10.68 19.65
CA THR A 33 17.49 -10.21 20.97
C THR A 33 18.58 -9.47 21.76
N PHE A 34 19.74 -9.25 21.17
CA PHE A 34 20.89 -8.55 21.74
C PHE A 34 20.81 -7.01 21.60
N TYR A 35 19.71 -6.42 22.03
CA TYR A 35 19.56 -4.93 22.07
C TYR A 35 20.61 -4.20 22.93
N GLN A 36 21.42 -4.91 23.68
CA GLN A 36 22.38 -4.31 24.61
C GLN A 36 23.83 -4.28 24.10
N SER A 37 24.13 -4.86 22.93
CA SER A 37 25.51 -4.81 22.43
C SER A 37 25.78 -3.49 21.70
N PHE A 38 26.88 -2.83 22.06
CA PHE A 38 27.37 -1.62 21.38
C PHE A 38 27.55 -1.83 19.87
N ILE A 39 27.88 -3.05 19.46
CA ILE A 39 28.03 -3.44 18.05
C ILE A 39 26.71 -3.32 17.28
N VAL A 40 25.61 -3.83 17.84
CA VAL A 40 24.28 -3.76 17.21
C VAL A 40 23.83 -2.31 17.04
N SER A 41 24.03 -1.46 18.05
CA SER A 41 23.68 -0.05 17.95
C SER A 41 24.52 0.70 16.91
N THR A 42 25.82 0.40 16.80
CA THR A 42 26.69 1.00 15.78
C THR A 42 26.34 0.55 14.36
N VAL A 43 26.03 -0.72 14.15
CA VAL A 43 25.59 -1.25 12.86
C VAL A 43 24.25 -0.64 12.46
N LEU A 44 23.32 -0.50 13.40
CA LEU A 44 22.02 0.12 13.15
C LEU A 44 22.14 1.59 12.73
N VAL A 45 22.96 2.36 13.45
CA VAL A 45 23.26 3.77 13.11
C VAL A 45 23.94 3.87 11.74
N ALA A 46 24.91 3.02 11.45
CA ALA A 46 25.60 2.98 10.15
C ALA A 46 24.66 2.62 9.01
N SER A 47 23.75 1.69 9.21
CA SER A 47 22.75 1.28 8.23
C SER A 47 21.73 2.40 7.97
N MET A 48 21.25 3.08 9.01
CA MET A 48 20.39 4.25 8.87
C MET A 48 21.10 5.38 8.13
N ALA A 49 22.37 5.65 8.45
CA ALA A 49 23.17 6.62 7.74
C ALA A 49 23.33 6.26 6.25
N ALA A 50 23.54 5.00 5.91
CA ALA A 50 23.66 4.53 4.54
C ALA A 50 22.38 4.75 3.72
N ILE A 51 21.19 4.59 4.34
CA ILE A 51 19.90 4.89 3.69
C ILE A 51 19.77 6.39 3.39
N LEU A 52 20.25 7.25 4.28
CA LEU A 52 20.14 8.72 4.16
C LEU A 52 21.24 9.35 3.27
N LEU A 53 22.28 8.59 2.90
CA LEU A 53 23.38 9.10 2.08
C LEU A 53 22.90 9.64 0.71
N PRO A 54 23.43 10.79 0.25
CA PRO A 54 23.21 11.26 -1.10
C PRO A 54 23.66 10.24 -2.14
N GLN A 55 22.98 10.22 -3.27
CA GLN A 55 23.20 9.25 -4.35
C GLN A 55 24.67 9.22 -4.81
N ASP A 56 25.27 10.39 -5.06
CA ASP A 56 26.65 10.50 -5.53
C ASP A 56 27.67 9.93 -4.53
N HIS A 57 27.40 10.15 -3.25
CA HIS A 57 28.29 9.63 -2.21
C HIS A 57 28.13 8.13 -2.01
N LEU A 58 26.91 7.62 -2.11
CA LEU A 58 26.62 6.19 -2.08
C LEU A 58 27.38 5.47 -3.20
N PHE A 59 27.34 5.98 -4.43
CA PHE A 59 28.12 5.43 -5.55
C PHE A 59 29.63 5.44 -5.28
N SER A 60 30.15 6.52 -4.70
CA SER A 60 31.57 6.60 -4.34
C SER A 60 31.96 5.53 -3.33
N VAL A 61 31.10 5.27 -2.30
CA VAL A 61 31.32 4.20 -1.31
C VAL A 61 31.36 2.84 -1.99
N TYR A 62 30.42 2.51 -2.85
CA TYR A 62 30.41 1.22 -3.53
C TYR A 62 31.57 1.04 -4.51
N LYS A 63 31.94 2.10 -5.26
CA LYS A 63 33.16 2.08 -6.09
C LYS A 63 34.40 1.77 -5.27
N TYR A 64 34.52 2.41 -4.09
CA TYR A 64 35.60 2.15 -3.17
C TYR A 64 35.61 0.69 -2.69
N LEU A 65 34.46 0.18 -2.23
CA LEU A 65 34.34 -1.21 -1.77
C LEU A 65 34.66 -2.23 -2.87
N CYS A 66 34.17 -2.01 -4.08
CA CYS A 66 34.49 -2.86 -5.24
C CYS A 66 35.98 -2.82 -5.58
N GLY A 67 36.57 -1.64 -5.60
CA GLY A 67 38.01 -1.48 -5.85
C GLY A 67 38.87 -2.17 -4.77
N ALA A 68 38.54 -1.96 -3.50
CA ALA A 68 39.24 -2.60 -2.38
C ALA A 68 39.10 -4.12 -2.42
N ALA A 69 37.89 -4.66 -2.68
CA ALA A 69 37.63 -6.10 -2.79
C ALA A 69 38.41 -6.70 -3.97
N LEU A 70 38.46 -6.02 -5.13
CA LEU A 70 39.21 -6.46 -6.28
C LEU A 70 40.71 -6.55 -5.95
N MET A 71 41.27 -5.53 -5.33
CA MET A 71 42.69 -5.53 -4.93
C MET A 71 43.00 -6.62 -3.90
N PHE A 72 42.13 -6.82 -2.92
CA PHE A 72 42.28 -7.88 -1.92
C PHE A 72 42.23 -9.29 -2.55
N MET A 73 41.29 -9.57 -3.44
CA MET A 73 41.18 -10.84 -4.15
C MET A 73 42.44 -11.11 -5.01
N MET A 74 42.93 -10.10 -5.71
CA MET A 74 44.12 -10.22 -6.55
C MET A 74 45.37 -10.46 -5.69
N HIS A 75 45.50 -9.75 -4.57
CA HIS A 75 46.60 -9.96 -3.64
C HIS A 75 46.60 -11.38 -3.01
N SER A 76 45.43 -11.84 -2.56
CA SER A 76 45.26 -13.20 -2.03
C SER A 76 45.62 -14.28 -3.07
N SER A 77 45.19 -14.08 -4.33
CA SER A 77 45.52 -14.94 -5.45
C SER A 77 47.03 -14.95 -5.75
N THR A 78 47.68 -13.79 -5.67
CA THR A 78 49.14 -13.68 -5.82
C THR A 78 49.86 -14.47 -4.74
N ARG A 79 49.44 -14.33 -3.49
CA ARG A 79 50.00 -15.07 -2.34
C ARG A 79 49.88 -16.57 -2.55
N TYR A 80 48.68 -17.06 -2.91
CA TYR A 80 48.43 -18.46 -3.21
C TYR A 80 49.31 -19.00 -4.36
N LEU A 81 49.51 -18.24 -5.43
CA LEU A 81 50.34 -18.64 -6.56
C LEU A 81 51.83 -18.72 -6.19
N ILE A 82 52.35 -17.79 -5.42
CA ILE A 82 53.73 -17.78 -4.97
C ILE A 82 53.99 -18.94 -4.00
N ASP A 83 53.09 -19.23 -3.07
CA ASP A 83 53.18 -20.36 -2.15
C ASP A 83 53.13 -21.70 -2.93
N LYS A 84 52.27 -21.82 -3.96
CA LYS A 84 52.17 -23.02 -4.80
C LYS A 84 53.42 -23.20 -5.66
N SER A 85 53.99 -22.12 -6.21
CA SER A 85 55.22 -22.13 -6.98
C SER A 85 56.45 -22.53 -6.13
N ARG A 86 56.35 -22.36 -4.81
CA ARG A 86 57.38 -22.83 -3.86
C ARG A 86 57.43 -24.34 -3.79
N ASN A 87 56.31 -25.04 -3.88
CA ASN A 87 56.20 -26.47 -3.72
C ASN A 87 56.46 -27.26 -5.02
N HIS A 88 56.31 -26.62 -6.20
CA HIS A 88 56.51 -27.23 -7.52
C HIS A 88 57.19 -26.26 -8.50
N PRO A 89 58.56 -26.25 -8.59
CA PRO A 89 59.29 -25.21 -9.33
C PRO A 89 59.26 -25.33 -10.87
N ASP A 90 58.92 -26.49 -11.47
CA ASP A 90 59.30 -26.79 -12.86
C ASP A 90 58.33 -26.30 -13.96
N ASN A 91 57.19 -25.68 -13.66
CA ASN A 91 56.26 -25.24 -14.73
C ASN A 91 55.47 -23.95 -14.44
N ASN A 92 55.97 -23.02 -13.61
CA ASN A 92 55.17 -21.92 -13.11
C ASN A 92 55.52 -20.52 -13.64
N ASP A 93 56.64 -20.34 -14.35
CA ASP A 93 57.04 -18.99 -14.80
C ASP A 93 56.03 -18.37 -15.75
N ASN A 94 55.46 -19.16 -16.71
CA ASN A 94 54.40 -18.66 -17.59
C ASN A 94 53.10 -18.30 -16.88
N LYS A 95 52.74 -19.00 -15.78
CA LYS A 95 51.58 -18.70 -14.97
C LYS A 95 51.78 -17.42 -14.16
N ILE A 96 52.97 -17.16 -13.68
CA ILE A 96 53.33 -15.94 -12.95
C ILE A 96 53.23 -14.72 -13.86
N VAL A 97 53.72 -14.84 -15.10
CA VAL A 97 53.62 -13.77 -16.12
C VAL A 97 52.15 -13.50 -16.48
N GLY A 98 51.35 -14.57 -16.73
CA GLY A 98 49.90 -14.41 -17.00
C GLY A 98 49.17 -13.74 -15.82
N HIS A 99 49.52 -14.12 -14.60
CA HIS A 99 48.91 -13.49 -13.40
C HIS A 99 49.33 -12.05 -13.22
N PHE A 100 50.58 -11.68 -13.56
CA PHE A 100 51.05 -10.30 -13.54
C PHE A 100 50.26 -9.42 -14.50
N ILE A 101 49.96 -9.93 -15.72
CA ILE A 101 49.14 -9.19 -16.70
C ILE A 101 47.70 -8.98 -16.17
N ILE A 102 47.06 -10.06 -15.65
CA ILE A 102 45.71 -9.98 -15.10
C ILE A 102 45.66 -9.02 -13.93
N PHE A 103 46.67 -9.06 -13.05
CA PHE A 103 46.80 -8.16 -11.90
C PHE A 103 46.94 -6.71 -12.33
N SER A 104 47.76 -6.41 -13.34
CA SER A 104 47.92 -5.06 -13.88
C SER A 104 46.65 -4.52 -14.51
N LEU A 105 45.86 -5.36 -15.19
CA LEU A 105 44.53 -5.00 -15.70
C LEU A 105 43.55 -4.72 -14.57
N ALA A 106 43.53 -5.54 -13.52
CA ALA A 106 42.68 -5.34 -12.34
C ALA A 106 43.06 -4.06 -11.59
N GLU A 107 44.37 -3.73 -11.49
CA GLU A 107 44.85 -2.47 -10.93
C GLU A 107 44.38 -1.26 -11.74
N LEU A 108 44.46 -1.31 -13.07
CA LEU A 108 43.94 -0.24 -13.93
C LEU A 108 42.44 -0.04 -13.72
N LEU A 109 41.68 -1.11 -13.56
CA LEU A 109 40.26 -1.04 -13.26
C LEU A 109 40.04 -0.43 -11.86
N ALA A 110 40.76 -0.87 -10.85
CA ALA A 110 40.70 -0.30 -9.50
C ALA A 110 41.09 1.19 -9.52
N PHE A 111 42.10 1.53 -10.29
CA PHE A 111 42.52 2.92 -10.51
C PHE A 111 41.39 3.79 -11.08
N HIS A 112 40.63 3.25 -12.03
CA HIS A 112 39.47 3.96 -12.57
C HIS A 112 38.33 4.10 -11.56
N LEU A 113 38.13 3.11 -10.67
CA LEU A 113 37.12 3.14 -9.62
C LEU A 113 37.47 4.16 -8.51
N PHE A 114 38.77 4.33 -8.19
CA PHE A 114 39.27 5.26 -7.17
C PHE A 114 39.52 6.70 -7.70
N LYS A 115 39.08 7.04 -8.91
CA LYS A 115 39.33 8.32 -9.60
C LYS A 115 38.70 9.54 -8.90
N GLU A 116 38.98 9.74 -7.62
CA GLU A 116 38.69 11.00 -6.92
C GLU A 116 39.95 11.86 -6.70
N LYS A 117 39.79 13.17 -6.75
CA LYS A 117 40.77 14.23 -6.99
C LYS A 117 41.95 14.36 -6.03
N THR A 118 42.07 13.56 -4.99
CA THR A 118 42.90 13.94 -3.84
C THR A 118 44.14 13.10 -3.57
N TRP A 119 44.26 11.85 -4.09
CA TRP A 119 45.48 11.04 -3.85
C TRP A 119 45.77 10.10 -5.02
N LYS A 120 47.08 9.97 -5.29
CA LYS A 120 47.60 9.21 -6.41
C LYS A 120 47.47 7.70 -6.12
N PRO A 121 46.65 6.95 -6.86
CA PRO A 121 46.44 5.52 -6.61
C PRO A 121 47.68 4.64 -6.90
N TYR A 122 48.83 5.26 -7.18
CA TYR A 122 50.10 4.55 -7.37
C TYR A 122 50.50 3.68 -6.16
N VAL A 123 49.97 3.97 -4.93
CA VAL A 123 50.22 3.13 -3.77
C VAL A 123 49.70 1.73 -3.97
N LEU A 124 48.67 1.53 -4.82
CA LEU A 124 48.11 0.20 -5.12
C LEU A 124 49.12 -0.68 -5.88
N SER A 125 50.03 -0.06 -6.68
CA SER A 125 51.08 -0.78 -7.38
C SER A 125 52.10 -1.43 -6.44
N ALA A 126 52.10 -1.09 -5.15
CA ALA A 126 52.92 -1.79 -4.15
C ALA A 126 52.60 -3.29 -4.07
N TYR A 127 51.37 -3.72 -4.45
CA TYR A 127 51.02 -5.15 -4.51
C TYR A 127 51.71 -5.93 -5.65
N HIS A 128 52.38 -5.25 -6.60
CA HIS A 128 53.27 -5.90 -7.59
C HIS A 128 54.64 -6.24 -6.99
N LEU A 129 55.04 -5.64 -5.89
CA LEU A 129 56.34 -5.90 -5.25
C LEU A 129 56.65 -7.40 -5.04
N PRO A 130 55.74 -8.22 -4.49
CA PRO A 130 56.00 -9.66 -4.31
C PRO A 130 56.14 -10.40 -5.65
N LEU A 131 55.41 -10.01 -6.70
CA LEU A 131 55.53 -10.59 -8.03
C LEU A 131 56.88 -10.24 -8.68
N ILE A 132 57.31 -8.98 -8.55
CA ILE A 132 58.60 -8.49 -9.06
C ILE A 132 59.75 -9.19 -8.37
N THR A 133 59.74 -9.31 -7.03
CA THR A 133 60.79 -10.01 -6.26
C THR A 133 60.88 -11.48 -6.64
N ARG A 134 59.74 -12.12 -6.94
CA ARG A 134 59.72 -13.51 -7.41
C ARG A 134 60.23 -13.65 -8.84
N PHE A 135 59.85 -12.70 -9.73
CA PHE A 135 60.34 -12.70 -11.12
C PHE A 135 61.85 -12.49 -11.19
N LEU A 136 62.41 -11.66 -10.32
CA LEU A 136 63.86 -11.46 -10.17
C LEU A 136 64.59 -12.62 -9.46
N LYS A 137 63.87 -13.72 -9.08
CA LYS A 137 64.40 -14.89 -8.38
C LYS A 137 65.15 -14.55 -7.07
N LEU A 138 64.68 -13.51 -6.34
CA LEU A 138 65.24 -13.09 -5.07
C LEU A 138 64.95 -14.11 -3.96
N PRO A 139 65.80 -14.12 -2.88
CA PRO A 139 65.61 -15.00 -1.73
C PRO A 139 64.20 -14.91 -1.12
N ILE A 140 63.71 -16.03 -0.60
CA ILE A 140 62.33 -16.18 -0.05
C ILE A 140 62.10 -15.21 1.11
N THR A 141 63.10 -14.89 1.89
CA THR A 141 63.01 -13.89 2.97
C THR A 141 62.67 -12.52 2.46
N ILE A 142 63.24 -12.08 1.31
CA ILE A 142 62.95 -10.81 0.67
C ILE A 142 61.53 -10.78 0.10
N THR A 143 61.07 -11.89 -0.51
CA THR A 143 59.68 -12.02 -0.98
C THR A 143 58.71 -11.97 0.19
N GLY A 144 58.99 -12.56 1.33
CA GLY A 144 58.17 -12.45 2.55
C GLY A 144 58.10 -11.00 3.06
N CYS A 145 59.24 -10.34 3.13
CA CYS A 145 59.29 -8.91 3.53
C CYS A 145 58.50 -7.99 2.54
N SER A 146 58.54 -8.29 1.23
CA SER A 146 57.81 -7.53 0.23
C SER A 146 56.29 -7.66 0.35
N PHE A 147 55.77 -8.80 0.78
CA PHE A 147 54.36 -8.97 1.11
C PHE A 147 53.93 -8.08 2.30
N HIS A 148 54.66 -8.13 3.40
CA HIS A 148 54.34 -7.33 4.59
C HIS A 148 54.43 -5.83 4.31
N LEU A 149 55.41 -5.40 3.51
CA LEU A 149 55.54 -4.01 3.11
C LEU A 149 54.39 -3.57 2.20
N ALA A 150 54.00 -4.38 1.22
CA ALA A 150 52.88 -4.11 0.34
C ALA A 150 51.56 -4.05 1.11
N ASP A 151 51.32 -5.02 2.04
CA ASP A 151 50.14 -5.05 2.91
C ASP A 151 50.07 -3.78 3.78
N GLY A 152 51.19 -3.39 4.39
CA GLY A 152 51.26 -2.18 5.22
C GLY A 152 50.92 -0.90 4.45
N LEU A 153 51.51 -0.73 3.25
CA LEU A 153 51.29 0.46 2.42
C LEU A 153 49.86 0.53 1.89
N VAL A 154 49.34 -0.56 1.30
CA VAL A 154 48.03 -0.56 0.69
C VAL A 154 46.92 -0.50 1.74
N SER A 155 47.04 -1.22 2.85
CA SER A 155 46.07 -1.16 3.95
C SER A 155 45.99 0.22 4.58
N SER A 156 47.14 0.88 4.81
CA SER A 156 47.17 2.27 5.34
C SER A 156 46.50 3.25 4.38
N TYR A 157 46.72 3.09 3.08
CA TYR A 157 46.06 3.90 2.05
C TYR A 157 44.55 3.67 2.01
N LEU A 158 44.10 2.40 2.03
CA LEU A 158 42.66 2.07 2.02
C LEU A 158 41.98 2.57 3.30
N ILE A 159 42.59 2.44 4.46
CA ILE A 159 42.06 2.95 5.73
C ILE A 159 41.94 4.49 5.65
N TYR A 160 42.95 5.17 5.15
CA TYR A 160 42.91 6.64 5.00
C TYR A 160 41.74 7.06 4.10
N GLN A 161 41.57 6.42 2.95
CA GLN A 161 40.45 6.69 2.03
C GLN A 161 39.09 6.41 2.68
N ALA A 162 38.97 5.31 3.43
CA ALA A 162 37.74 4.98 4.17
C ALA A 162 37.39 6.08 5.19
N ILE A 163 38.39 6.57 5.95
CA ILE A 163 38.21 7.67 6.91
C ILE A 163 37.76 8.95 6.20
N GLN A 164 38.40 9.31 5.09
CA GLN A 164 38.02 10.51 4.32
C GLN A 164 36.60 10.41 3.78
N MET A 165 36.20 9.23 3.27
CA MET A 165 34.82 8.98 2.80
C MET A 165 33.83 9.05 3.95
N PHE A 166 34.17 8.51 5.11
CA PHE A 166 33.31 8.58 6.30
C PHE A 166 33.12 10.04 6.74
N ILE A 167 34.18 10.83 6.85
CA ILE A 167 34.10 12.25 7.24
C ILE A 167 33.24 13.03 6.25
N THR A 168 33.48 12.86 4.94
CA THR A 168 32.69 13.53 3.90
C THR A 168 31.23 13.10 3.91
N GLY A 169 30.95 11.84 4.19
CA GLY A 169 29.59 11.30 4.39
C GLY A 169 28.87 11.98 5.54
N VAL A 170 29.52 12.05 6.72
CA VAL A 170 28.97 12.70 7.92
C VAL A 170 28.68 14.18 7.67
N VAL A 171 29.58 14.91 7.01
CA VAL A 171 29.38 16.32 6.67
C VAL A 171 28.19 16.50 5.73
N LYS A 172 28.05 15.64 4.71
CA LYS A 172 26.91 15.68 3.78
C LYS A 172 25.59 15.37 4.47
N ILE A 173 25.53 14.34 5.33
CA ILE A 173 24.34 14.01 6.12
C ILE A 173 23.99 15.16 7.05
N LYS A 174 24.96 15.73 7.78
CA LYS A 174 24.73 16.88 8.66
C LYS A 174 24.09 18.04 7.89
N LYS A 175 24.63 18.39 6.73
CA LYS A 175 24.08 19.45 5.88
C LYS A 175 22.63 19.16 5.46
N GLN A 176 22.32 17.93 5.05
CA GLN A 176 20.96 17.52 4.68
C GLN A 176 20.00 17.63 5.87
N VAL A 177 20.37 17.08 7.03
CA VAL A 177 19.55 17.13 8.25
C VAL A 177 19.27 18.57 8.67
N THR A 178 20.28 19.45 8.63
CA THR A 178 20.08 20.87 8.93
C THR A 178 19.10 21.53 7.96
N THR A 179 19.21 21.22 6.66
CA THR A 179 18.25 21.70 5.65
C THR A 179 16.84 21.16 5.93
N TRP A 180 16.68 19.89 6.30
CA TRP A 180 15.37 19.32 6.63
C TRP A 180 14.74 19.94 7.87
N ILE A 181 15.52 20.19 8.93
CA ILE A 181 15.05 20.90 10.13
C ILE A 181 14.53 22.28 9.77
N TYR A 182 15.27 23.03 8.93
CA TYR A 182 14.83 24.33 8.45
C TYR A 182 13.52 24.26 7.66
N LEU A 183 13.38 23.26 6.75
CA LEU A 183 12.16 23.06 5.98
C LEU A 183 10.97 22.64 6.86
N VAL A 184 11.20 21.86 7.91
CA VAL A 184 10.14 21.49 8.88
C VAL A 184 9.59 22.73 9.58
N ASN A 185 10.44 23.68 9.92
CA ASN A 185 9.99 24.92 10.56
C ASN A 185 9.14 25.80 9.63
N ILE A 186 9.36 25.72 8.31
CA ILE A 186 8.61 26.53 7.31
C ILE A 186 7.33 25.81 6.86
N PHE A 187 7.42 24.55 6.46
CA PHE A 187 6.34 23.81 5.78
C PHE A 187 5.60 22.82 6.70
N GLY A 188 6.09 22.63 7.93
CA GLY A 188 5.57 21.63 8.85
C GLY A 188 6.18 20.24 8.63
N PHE A 189 5.92 19.35 9.59
CA PHE A 189 6.54 18.03 9.67
C PHE A 189 6.14 17.06 8.53
N PHE A 190 4.83 16.94 8.26
CA PHE A 190 4.31 15.95 7.29
C PHE A 190 4.75 16.18 5.83
N PRO A 191 4.67 17.40 5.26
CA PRO A 191 5.12 17.66 3.90
C PRO A 191 6.62 17.38 3.70
N VAL A 192 7.43 17.70 4.71
CA VAL A 192 8.87 17.49 4.65
C VAL A 192 9.22 16.01 4.70
N ILE A 193 8.62 15.24 5.60
CA ILE A 193 8.82 13.76 5.62
C ILE A 193 8.42 13.14 4.28
N LYS A 194 7.27 13.54 3.71
CA LYS A 194 6.84 13.05 2.39
C LYS A 194 7.88 13.39 1.31
N SER A 195 8.42 14.60 1.34
CA SER A 195 9.48 15.03 0.40
C SER A 195 10.76 14.21 0.57
N ILE A 196 11.19 13.96 1.81
CA ILE A 196 12.35 13.12 2.12
C ILE A 196 12.13 11.70 1.62
N ALA A 197 11.00 11.08 1.97
CA ALA A 197 10.68 9.72 1.55
C ALA A 197 10.66 9.58 0.02
N ASN A 198 10.15 10.58 -0.69
CA ASN A 198 10.17 10.61 -2.15
C ASN A 198 11.59 10.80 -2.72
N SER A 199 12.43 11.65 -2.10
CA SER A 199 13.79 11.91 -2.57
C SER A 199 14.71 10.69 -2.45
N ILE A 200 14.50 9.87 -1.44
CA ILE A 200 15.23 8.59 -1.26
C ILE A 200 14.52 7.40 -1.91
N HIS A 201 13.37 7.60 -2.55
CA HIS A 201 12.55 6.52 -3.11
C HIS A 201 12.21 5.41 -2.10
N LEU A 202 11.88 5.80 -0.85
CA LEU A 202 11.71 4.89 0.29
C LEU A 202 10.65 3.81 0.01
N THR A 203 9.53 4.17 -0.59
CA THR A 203 8.45 3.22 -0.90
C THR A 203 8.88 2.12 -1.87
N GLN A 204 9.65 2.48 -2.90
CA GLN A 204 10.18 1.50 -3.86
C GLN A 204 11.26 0.60 -3.23
N GLN A 205 12.07 1.15 -2.33
CA GLN A 205 13.07 0.39 -1.58
C GLN A 205 12.42 -0.63 -0.65
N LEU A 206 11.39 -0.24 0.11
CA LEU A 206 10.64 -1.13 0.99
C LEU A 206 9.91 -2.21 0.20
N LEU A 207 9.35 -1.87 -0.96
CA LEU A 207 8.72 -2.84 -1.86
C LEU A 207 9.73 -3.90 -2.33
N LEU A 208 10.88 -3.47 -2.84
CA LEU A 208 11.94 -4.38 -3.27
C LEU A 208 12.45 -5.23 -2.11
N PHE A 209 12.66 -4.63 -0.94
CA PHE A 209 13.08 -5.33 0.27
C PHE A 209 12.11 -6.47 0.64
N TYR A 210 10.80 -6.23 0.61
CA TYR A 210 9.80 -7.26 0.88
C TYR A 210 9.92 -8.44 -0.09
N PHE A 211 10.02 -8.17 -1.40
CA PHE A 211 10.14 -9.24 -2.41
C PHE A 211 11.45 -10.03 -2.28
N VAL A 212 12.57 -9.37 -2.01
CA VAL A 212 13.87 -10.03 -1.84
C VAL A 212 13.87 -10.87 -0.56
N SER A 213 13.35 -10.34 0.56
CA SER A 213 13.21 -11.05 1.83
C SER A 213 12.28 -12.27 1.68
N PHE A 214 11.15 -12.11 1.00
CA PHE A 214 10.23 -13.21 0.71
C PHE A 214 10.89 -14.30 -0.15
N SER A 215 11.57 -13.93 -1.23
CA SER A 215 12.26 -14.87 -2.11
C SER A 215 13.39 -15.61 -1.40
N TYR A 216 14.16 -14.90 -0.58
CA TYR A 216 15.22 -15.50 0.24
C TYR A 216 14.65 -16.50 1.26
N LYS A 217 13.62 -16.14 2.01
CA LYS A 217 12.98 -17.03 2.98
C LYS A 217 12.29 -18.21 2.28
N LEU A 218 11.68 -17.99 1.12
CA LEU A 218 11.12 -19.07 0.31
C LEU A 218 12.20 -20.08 -0.10
N TYR A 219 13.31 -19.60 -0.65
CA TYR A 219 14.44 -20.47 -1.01
C TYR A 219 15.01 -21.21 0.20
N TYR A 220 15.23 -20.52 1.29
CA TYR A 220 15.78 -21.10 2.52
C TYR A 220 14.90 -22.23 3.08
N TYR A 221 13.59 -22.00 3.20
CA TYR A 221 12.67 -23.02 3.72
C TYR A 221 12.42 -24.16 2.72
N THR A 222 12.41 -23.91 1.41
CA THR A 222 12.32 -24.99 0.42
C THR A 222 13.58 -25.85 0.39
N ALA A 223 14.76 -25.26 0.54
CA ALA A 223 16.02 -26.01 0.65
C ALA A 223 16.08 -26.86 1.94
N GLN A 224 15.56 -26.35 3.06
CA GLN A 224 15.47 -27.12 4.31
C GLN A 224 14.47 -28.28 4.25
N THR A 225 13.34 -28.10 3.54
CA THR A 225 12.34 -29.19 3.38
C THR A 225 12.84 -30.34 2.52
N SER A 226 13.83 -30.10 1.64
CA SER A 226 14.52 -31.14 0.87
C SER A 226 15.60 -31.87 1.68
N GLY A 227 16.00 -31.36 2.85
CA GLY A 227 16.91 -32.01 3.81
C GLY A 227 16.15 -32.86 4.84
N ILE A 228 16.69 -34.02 5.17
CA ILE A 228 16.07 -35.21 5.79
C ILE A 228 15.33 -35.01 7.14
N ASN A 229 15.32 -33.82 7.76
CA ASN A 229 14.92 -33.68 9.18
C ASN A 229 13.70 -32.76 9.47
N VAL A 230 12.94 -32.29 8.50
CA VAL A 230 11.77 -31.39 8.74
C VAL A 230 10.49 -31.96 8.15
N VAL A 231 10.07 -33.11 8.69
CA VAL A 231 8.88 -33.87 8.29
C VAL A 231 7.53 -33.12 8.38
N PRO A 232 7.30 -32.11 9.25
CA PRO A 232 5.95 -31.50 9.33
C PRO A 232 5.67 -30.43 8.29
N LEU A 233 6.68 -29.77 7.69
CA LEU A 233 6.45 -28.73 6.67
C LEU A 233 6.08 -29.33 5.29
N SER A 234 6.55 -30.52 4.97
CA SER A 234 6.26 -31.21 3.71
C SER A 234 4.79 -31.69 3.58
N LYS A 235 4.03 -31.71 4.68
CA LYS A 235 2.62 -32.07 4.72
C LYS A 235 1.68 -30.86 4.59
N LEU A 236 2.20 -29.62 4.53
CA LEU A 236 1.38 -28.44 4.35
C LEU A 236 1.02 -28.25 2.88
N ASP A 237 -0.24 -27.85 2.63
CA ASP A 237 -0.64 -27.39 1.30
C ASP A 237 0.24 -26.22 0.83
N ALA A 238 0.60 -26.19 -0.45
CA ALA A 238 1.48 -25.18 -1.04
C ALA A 238 1.00 -23.73 -0.75
N THR A 239 -0.32 -23.52 -0.73
CA THR A 239 -0.92 -22.22 -0.41
C THR A 239 -0.68 -21.83 1.05
N THR A 240 -0.86 -22.78 1.99
CA THR A 240 -0.63 -22.54 3.42
C THR A 240 0.86 -22.29 3.68
N PHE A 241 1.73 -23.01 3.00
CA PHE A 241 3.18 -22.82 3.09
C PHE A 241 3.59 -21.39 2.65
N LEU A 242 3.05 -20.89 1.53
CA LEU A 242 3.31 -19.51 1.07
C LEU A 242 2.83 -18.46 2.09
N PHE A 243 1.66 -18.66 2.71
CA PHE A 243 1.18 -17.74 3.74
C PHE A 243 2.04 -17.74 5.01
N VAL A 244 2.55 -18.91 5.38
CA VAL A 244 3.48 -19.04 6.50
C VAL A 244 4.77 -18.26 6.23
N ILE A 245 5.36 -18.40 5.05
CA ILE A 245 6.56 -17.66 4.66
C ILE A 245 6.31 -16.16 4.64
N ALA A 246 5.18 -15.72 4.06
CA ALA A 246 4.82 -14.32 4.03
C ALA A 246 4.63 -13.74 5.45
N GLY A 247 4.03 -14.50 6.37
CA GLY A 247 3.93 -14.13 7.79
C GLY A 247 5.30 -14.01 8.47
N GLN A 248 6.26 -14.88 8.09
CA GLN A 248 7.63 -14.79 8.61
C GLN A 248 8.40 -13.55 8.12
N CYS A 249 8.05 -13.00 6.96
CA CYS A 249 8.63 -11.72 6.51
C CYS A 249 8.16 -10.53 7.36
N CYS A 250 7.08 -10.68 8.12
CA CYS A 250 6.49 -9.62 8.94
C CYS A 250 6.90 -9.68 10.43
N LYS A 251 7.91 -10.46 10.81
CA LYS A 251 8.38 -10.57 12.19
C LYS A 251 8.91 -9.27 12.76
N THR A 252 9.57 -8.47 11.92
CA THR A 252 10.20 -7.19 12.28
C THR A 252 9.32 -6.03 11.85
N TYR A 253 9.50 -4.86 12.47
CA TYR A 253 8.79 -3.65 12.06
C TYR A 253 9.11 -3.25 10.61
N VAL A 254 10.37 -3.44 10.17
CA VAL A 254 10.77 -3.13 8.79
C VAL A 254 10.07 -4.06 7.80
N GLY A 255 10.05 -5.37 8.07
CA GLY A 255 9.34 -6.35 7.26
C GLY A 255 7.84 -6.07 7.20
N LEU A 256 7.23 -5.72 8.35
CA LEU A 256 5.81 -5.38 8.44
C LEU A 256 5.47 -4.13 7.63
N VAL A 257 6.23 -3.03 7.77
CA VAL A 257 6.02 -1.79 6.99
C VAL A 257 6.23 -2.07 5.50
N SER A 258 7.22 -2.88 5.15
CA SER A 258 7.47 -3.27 3.75
C SER A 258 6.31 -4.04 3.14
N MET A 259 5.67 -4.95 3.89
CA MET A 259 4.46 -5.66 3.49
C MET A 259 3.27 -4.69 3.32
N CYS A 260 3.11 -3.72 4.22
CA CYS A 260 2.05 -2.72 4.09
C CYS A 260 2.23 -1.83 2.85
N VAL A 261 3.46 -1.47 2.52
CA VAL A 261 3.78 -0.78 1.27
C VAL A 261 3.46 -1.67 0.06
N ALA A 262 3.83 -2.96 0.10
CA ALA A 262 3.53 -3.90 -0.98
C ALA A 262 2.02 -4.08 -1.19
N THR A 263 1.21 -4.17 -0.12
CA THR A 263 -0.25 -4.25 -0.21
C THR A 263 -0.88 -2.96 -0.74
N SER A 264 -0.33 -1.79 -0.39
CA SER A 264 -0.77 -0.49 -0.95
C SER A 264 -0.50 -0.41 -2.47
N TYR A 265 0.68 -0.82 -2.93
CA TYR A 265 0.97 -0.92 -4.37
C TYR A 265 0.08 -1.93 -5.09
N LEU A 266 -0.17 -3.10 -4.46
CA LEU A 266 -1.08 -4.10 -5.01
C LEU A 266 -2.48 -3.52 -5.20
N SER A 267 -3.02 -2.83 -4.19
CA SER A 267 -4.30 -2.11 -4.27
C SER A 267 -4.33 -1.12 -5.43
N HIS A 268 -3.28 -0.30 -5.56
CA HIS A 268 -3.16 0.69 -6.62
C HIS A 268 -3.21 0.05 -8.02
N TYR A 269 -2.44 -1.01 -8.24
CA TYR A 269 -2.44 -1.73 -9.54
C TYR A 269 -3.77 -2.42 -9.82
N LEU A 270 -4.38 -3.05 -8.81
CA LEU A 270 -5.70 -3.67 -8.94
C LEU A 270 -6.77 -2.62 -9.26
N SER A 271 -6.77 -1.46 -8.60
CA SER A 271 -7.68 -0.35 -8.88
C SER A 271 -7.51 0.19 -10.30
N ARG A 272 -6.26 0.28 -10.79
CA ARG A 272 -5.97 0.63 -12.19
C ARG A 272 -6.50 -0.42 -13.17
N LEU A 273 -6.36 -1.71 -12.86
CA LEU A 273 -6.89 -2.78 -13.70
C LEU A 273 -8.42 -2.73 -13.76
N VAL A 274 -9.10 -2.48 -12.65
CA VAL A 274 -10.56 -2.30 -12.61
C VAL A 274 -10.97 -1.09 -13.46
N ASN A 275 -10.29 0.04 -13.33
CA ASN A 275 -10.55 1.23 -14.14
C ASN A 275 -10.30 0.97 -15.64
N LEU A 276 -9.23 0.27 -15.98
CA LEU A 276 -8.93 -0.12 -17.36
C LEU A 276 -10.03 -1.04 -17.93
N TYR A 277 -10.51 -1.98 -17.13
CA TYR A 277 -11.59 -2.88 -17.51
C TYR A 277 -12.91 -2.15 -17.77
N LEU A 278 -13.30 -1.21 -16.89
CA LEU A 278 -14.57 -0.49 -16.96
C LEU A 278 -14.54 0.60 -18.05
N TYR A 279 -13.52 1.44 -18.08
CA TYR A 279 -13.48 2.66 -18.89
C TYR A 279 -12.56 2.58 -20.10
N GLY A 280 -11.68 1.57 -20.17
CA GLY A 280 -10.70 1.39 -21.25
C GLY A 280 -9.48 2.30 -21.09
N TRP A 281 -8.56 2.22 -22.08
CA TRP A 281 -7.23 2.84 -22.04
C TRP A 281 -7.21 4.39 -22.00
N LYS A 282 -8.27 5.04 -22.45
CA LYS A 282 -8.34 6.52 -22.56
C LYS A 282 -8.79 7.22 -21.28
N SER A 283 -9.18 6.48 -20.28
CA SER A 283 -9.69 7.06 -19.03
C SER A 283 -8.53 7.33 -18.07
N THR A 284 -8.24 8.59 -17.83
CA THR A 284 -7.55 9.06 -16.63
C THR A 284 -8.51 8.97 -15.44
N GLY A 285 -9.00 7.75 -15.17
CA GLY A 285 -9.97 7.48 -14.13
C GLY A 285 -9.45 7.91 -12.76
N ILE A 286 -10.34 8.34 -11.93
CA ILE A 286 -10.17 8.79 -10.55
C ILE A 286 -9.65 7.61 -9.71
N VAL A 287 -8.35 7.33 -9.79
CA VAL A 287 -7.68 6.50 -8.81
C VAL A 287 -7.35 7.42 -7.65
N SER A 288 -8.06 7.29 -6.55
CA SER A 288 -7.73 8.05 -5.35
C SER A 288 -6.51 7.40 -4.69
N ASP A 289 -5.33 8.01 -4.84
CA ASP A 289 -4.11 7.59 -4.13
C ASP A 289 -4.33 7.47 -2.60
N ILE A 290 -5.32 8.19 -2.08
CA ILE A 290 -5.70 8.18 -0.66
C ILE A 290 -6.25 6.82 -0.23
N SER A 291 -7.09 6.16 -1.05
CA SER A 291 -7.67 4.85 -0.68
C SER A 291 -6.60 3.76 -0.58
N ASP A 292 -5.57 3.82 -1.42
CA ASP A 292 -4.50 2.83 -1.46
C ASP A 292 -3.60 2.94 -0.23
N VAL A 293 -3.27 4.17 0.20
CA VAL A 293 -2.51 4.42 1.43
C VAL A 293 -3.32 3.99 2.66
N MET A 294 -4.62 4.26 2.69
CA MET A 294 -5.50 3.85 3.79
C MET A 294 -5.61 2.33 3.91
N LEU A 295 -5.64 1.60 2.79
CA LEU A 295 -5.60 0.13 2.80
C LEU A 295 -4.29 -0.40 3.40
N GLY A 296 -3.15 0.17 3.04
CA GLY A 296 -1.85 -0.20 3.63
C GLY A 296 -1.81 0.06 5.15
N ALA A 297 -2.31 1.22 5.59
CA ALA A 297 -2.42 1.57 7.01
C ALA A 297 -3.37 0.62 7.77
N PHE A 298 -4.49 0.24 7.16
CA PHE A 298 -5.42 -0.74 7.72
C PHE A 298 -4.76 -2.11 7.93
N VAL A 299 -4.01 -2.59 6.94
CA VAL A 299 -3.24 -3.84 7.05
C VAL A 299 -2.19 -3.76 8.16
N PHE A 300 -1.51 -2.60 8.33
CA PHE A 300 -0.57 -2.39 9.41
C PHE A 300 -1.23 -2.54 10.79
N VAL A 301 -2.35 -1.85 11.00
CA VAL A 301 -3.09 -1.91 12.27
C VAL A 301 -3.56 -3.33 12.57
N LEU A 302 -4.12 -4.02 11.59
CA LEU A 302 -4.55 -5.42 11.74
C LEU A 302 -3.38 -6.34 12.08
N SER A 303 -2.23 -6.16 11.45
CA SER A 303 -1.05 -6.99 11.67
C SER A 303 -0.46 -6.81 13.07
N VAL A 304 -0.37 -5.56 13.54
CA VAL A 304 0.07 -5.24 14.90
C VAL A 304 -0.92 -5.79 15.92
N SER A 305 -2.22 -5.60 15.70
CA SER A 305 -3.27 -6.07 16.60
C SER A 305 -3.36 -7.60 16.67
N ALA A 306 -3.03 -8.28 15.59
CA ALA A 306 -3.03 -9.73 15.50
C ALA A 306 -1.74 -10.39 16.05
N GLY A 307 -0.76 -9.59 16.52
CA GLY A 307 0.46 -10.09 17.16
C GLY A 307 1.42 -10.83 16.20
N ILE A 308 1.49 -10.41 14.93
CA ILE A 308 2.42 -11.01 13.97
C ILE A 308 3.88 -10.71 14.32
N LEU A 309 4.13 -9.56 14.98
CA LEU A 309 5.47 -9.13 15.38
C LEU A 309 6.10 -10.09 16.39
N GLY A 310 7.43 -10.21 16.31
CA GLY A 310 8.24 -10.99 17.21
C GLY A 310 8.65 -12.37 16.67
N PRO A 311 9.65 -13.01 17.30
CA PRO A 311 10.15 -14.32 16.91
C PRO A 311 9.09 -15.42 17.12
N SER A 312 9.13 -16.46 16.30
CA SER A 312 8.35 -17.68 16.50
C SER A 312 9.27 -18.74 17.06
N ASN A 313 9.04 -19.16 18.31
CA ASN A 313 9.92 -20.09 19.03
C ASN A 313 9.50 -21.56 18.85
N SER A 314 8.26 -21.80 18.37
CA SER A 314 7.74 -23.14 18.15
C SER A 314 7.15 -23.31 16.76
N LEU A 315 7.10 -24.55 16.26
CA LEU A 315 6.48 -24.88 14.97
C LEU A 315 4.99 -24.50 14.95
N ASN A 316 4.30 -24.68 16.08
CA ASN A 316 2.88 -24.32 16.19
C ASN A 316 2.67 -22.81 16.06
N GLU A 317 3.52 -21.98 16.66
CA GLU A 317 3.50 -20.52 16.47
C GLU A 317 3.80 -20.12 15.03
N PHE A 318 4.71 -20.84 14.38
CA PHE A 318 5.06 -20.62 12.99
C PHE A 318 3.83 -20.84 12.07
N ILE A 319 3.10 -21.93 12.24
CA ILE A 319 1.88 -22.24 11.50
C ILE A 319 0.75 -21.25 11.86
N LEU A 320 0.63 -20.91 13.16
CA LEU A 320 -0.38 -19.96 13.63
C LEU A 320 -0.19 -18.58 12.98
N LYS A 321 1.04 -18.07 12.91
CA LYS A 321 1.33 -16.79 12.22
C LYS A 321 0.95 -16.83 10.74
N GLY A 322 1.14 -17.95 10.06
CA GLY A 322 0.67 -18.15 8.69
C GLY A 322 -0.85 -18.07 8.56
N SER A 323 -1.60 -18.67 9.48
CA SER A 323 -3.05 -18.61 9.50
C SER A 323 -3.58 -17.21 9.81
N VAL A 324 -2.92 -16.49 10.70
CA VAL A 324 -3.19 -15.07 10.99
C VAL A 324 -2.93 -14.21 9.76
N PHE A 325 -1.81 -14.42 9.07
CA PHE A 325 -1.50 -13.70 7.83
C PHE A 325 -2.55 -13.94 6.74
N LYS A 326 -3.00 -15.19 6.55
CA LYS A 326 -4.12 -15.54 5.66
C LYS A 326 -5.39 -14.75 6.03
N THR A 327 -5.65 -14.60 7.33
CA THR A 327 -6.80 -13.81 7.81
C THR A 327 -6.68 -12.33 7.46
N ILE A 328 -5.50 -11.74 7.64
CA ILE A 328 -5.24 -10.34 7.29
C ILE A 328 -5.40 -10.11 5.79
N LEU A 329 -4.95 -11.05 4.96
CA LEU A 329 -5.12 -10.96 3.51
C LEU A 329 -6.60 -11.01 3.10
N MET A 330 -7.42 -11.80 3.79
CA MET A 330 -8.88 -11.80 3.55
C MET A 330 -9.53 -10.47 3.97
N TRP A 331 -9.09 -9.87 5.07
CA TRP A 331 -9.51 -8.52 5.46
C TRP A 331 -9.11 -7.47 4.42
N PHE A 332 -7.89 -7.55 3.90
CA PHE A 332 -7.42 -6.70 2.83
C PHE A 332 -8.29 -6.81 1.58
N THR A 333 -8.59 -8.04 1.13
CA THR A 333 -9.40 -8.25 -0.07
C THR A 333 -10.84 -7.76 0.11
N LEU A 334 -11.44 -7.96 1.29
CA LEU A 334 -12.76 -7.43 1.59
C LEU A 334 -12.77 -5.90 1.61
N ALA A 335 -11.79 -5.28 2.27
CA ALA A 335 -11.63 -3.83 2.29
C ALA A 335 -11.38 -3.24 0.89
N PHE A 336 -10.60 -3.92 0.05
CA PHE A 336 -10.40 -3.56 -1.35
C PHE A 336 -11.71 -3.59 -2.16
N ILE A 337 -12.54 -4.64 -1.98
CA ILE A 337 -13.86 -4.73 -2.63
C ILE A 337 -14.75 -3.56 -2.19
N ILE A 338 -14.80 -3.25 -0.89
CA ILE A 338 -15.61 -2.15 -0.35
C ILE A 338 -15.15 -0.80 -0.94
N CYS A 339 -13.84 -0.54 -0.99
CA CYS A 339 -13.30 0.68 -1.59
C CYS A 339 -13.62 0.78 -3.08
N THR A 340 -13.44 -0.32 -3.82
CA THR A 340 -13.72 -0.36 -5.26
C THR A 340 -15.21 -0.21 -5.54
N TYR A 341 -16.07 -0.87 -4.76
CA TYR A 341 -17.52 -0.71 -4.83
C TYR A 341 -17.92 0.76 -4.62
N GLY A 342 -17.39 1.43 -3.59
CA GLY A 342 -17.67 2.84 -3.31
C GLY A 342 -17.27 3.79 -4.42
N MET A 343 -16.23 3.46 -5.21
CA MET A 343 -15.81 4.23 -6.39
C MET A 343 -16.71 3.96 -7.62
N VAL A 344 -17.18 2.74 -7.78
CA VAL A 344 -17.91 2.30 -8.98
C VAL A 344 -19.42 2.54 -8.87
N ASP A 345 -20.03 2.45 -7.68
CA ASP A 345 -21.47 2.58 -7.48
C ASP A 345 -22.08 3.90 -8.01
N PRO A 346 -21.47 5.10 -7.83
CA PRO A 346 -22.00 6.34 -8.40
C PRO A 346 -22.09 6.33 -9.94
N THR A 347 -21.20 5.59 -10.61
CA THR A 347 -21.14 5.56 -12.07
C THR A 347 -22.28 4.75 -12.70
N ILE A 348 -22.84 3.79 -11.96
CA ILE A 348 -24.04 3.05 -12.41
C ILE A 348 -25.23 3.97 -12.62
N LEU A 349 -25.44 4.86 -11.66
CA LEU A 349 -26.55 5.80 -11.73
C LEU A 349 -26.45 6.72 -12.94
N THR A 350 -25.20 7.08 -13.32
CA THR A 350 -24.98 7.88 -14.53
C THR A 350 -25.21 7.07 -15.82
N PHE A 351 -24.87 5.78 -15.84
CA PHE A 351 -25.13 4.91 -17.00
C PHE A 351 -26.61 4.57 -17.15
N SER A 352 -27.34 4.38 -16.04
CA SER A 352 -28.77 4.10 -16.07
C SER A 352 -29.61 5.26 -16.60
N SER A 353 -29.13 6.50 -16.45
CA SER A 353 -29.80 7.70 -16.97
C SER A 353 -29.49 8.00 -18.44
N MET A 354 -28.55 7.28 -19.07
CA MET A 354 -28.16 7.48 -20.48
C MET A 354 -28.51 6.24 -21.33
N PRO A 355 -29.69 6.18 -21.98
CA PRO A 355 -30.12 5.04 -22.79
C PRO A 355 -29.26 4.79 -24.03
N THR A 356 -28.40 5.74 -24.43
CA THR A 356 -27.53 5.66 -25.61
C THR A 356 -26.17 4.97 -25.32
N SER A 357 -25.93 4.49 -24.10
CA SER A 357 -24.68 3.82 -23.78
C SER A 357 -24.57 2.46 -24.46
N LYS A 358 -23.38 2.14 -25.03
CA LYS A 358 -23.16 0.88 -25.72
C LYS A 358 -23.40 -0.31 -24.78
N PRO A 359 -24.14 -1.38 -25.19
CA PRO A 359 -24.50 -2.52 -24.32
C PRO A 359 -23.28 -3.21 -23.71
N PHE A 360 -22.13 -3.12 -24.35
CA PHE A 360 -20.87 -3.68 -23.87
C PHE A 360 -20.36 -3.06 -22.55
N LYS A 361 -20.69 -1.81 -22.27
CA LYS A 361 -20.33 -1.18 -21.00
C LYS A 361 -21.16 -1.72 -19.83
N HIS A 362 -22.45 -1.94 -20.06
CA HIS A 362 -23.36 -2.52 -19.08
C HIS A 362 -22.94 -3.96 -18.72
N PHE A 363 -22.52 -4.75 -19.72
CA PHE A 363 -22.06 -6.11 -19.52
C PHE A 363 -20.77 -6.16 -18.67
N ARG A 364 -19.75 -5.36 -18.98
CA ARG A 364 -18.51 -5.31 -18.20
C ARG A 364 -18.75 -4.95 -16.75
N TRP A 365 -19.67 -4.06 -16.53
CA TRP A 365 -20.01 -3.60 -15.21
C TRP A 365 -20.72 -4.68 -14.40
N LEU A 366 -21.72 -5.33 -14.99
CA LEU A 366 -22.46 -6.43 -14.36
C LEU A 366 -21.52 -7.60 -14.00
N THR A 367 -20.60 -7.97 -14.90
CA THR A 367 -19.64 -9.05 -14.65
C THR A 367 -18.69 -8.72 -13.49
N LEU A 368 -18.25 -7.46 -13.33
CA LEU A 368 -17.44 -7.05 -12.18
C LEU A 368 -18.20 -7.21 -10.86
N TYR A 369 -19.47 -6.82 -10.83
CA TYR A 369 -20.31 -6.95 -9.64
C TYR A 369 -20.61 -8.40 -9.28
N MET A 370 -20.87 -9.23 -10.27
CA MET A 370 -21.01 -10.68 -10.05
C MET A 370 -19.73 -11.30 -9.52
N TYR A 371 -18.56 -10.88 -10.02
CA TYR A 371 -17.27 -11.32 -9.49
C TYR A 371 -17.09 -10.90 -8.02
N PHE A 372 -17.37 -9.66 -7.66
CA PHE A 372 -17.31 -9.20 -6.27
C PHE A 372 -18.27 -9.98 -5.36
N LEU A 373 -19.48 -10.27 -5.82
CA LEU A 373 -20.44 -11.04 -5.07
C LEU A 373 -19.95 -12.48 -4.80
N VAL A 374 -19.50 -13.18 -5.83
CA VAL A 374 -18.98 -14.55 -5.71
C VAL A 374 -17.76 -14.57 -4.78
N PHE A 375 -16.88 -13.59 -4.91
CA PHE A 375 -15.66 -13.53 -4.09
C PHE A 375 -15.97 -13.21 -2.61
N THR A 376 -16.90 -12.30 -2.32
CA THR A 376 -17.33 -12.03 -0.94
C THR A 376 -18.02 -13.24 -0.31
N MET A 377 -18.85 -13.97 -1.08
CA MET A 377 -19.45 -15.22 -0.62
C MET A 377 -18.40 -16.30 -0.34
N TYR A 378 -17.36 -16.39 -1.18
CA TYR A 378 -16.24 -17.30 -0.95
C TYR A 378 -15.48 -16.96 0.35
N ILE A 379 -15.24 -15.67 0.64
CA ILE A 379 -14.62 -15.22 1.89
C ILE A 379 -15.49 -15.64 3.10
N ILE A 380 -16.79 -15.48 3.03
CA ILE A 380 -17.73 -15.84 4.11
C ILE A 380 -17.73 -17.36 4.31
N TYR A 381 -17.81 -18.14 3.24
CA TYR A 381 -17.85 -19.60 3.28
C TYR A 381 -16.60 -20.22 3.92
N ASN A 382 -15.40 -19.75 3.52
CA ASN A 382 -14.13 -20.27 4.04
C ASN A 382 -13.87 -19.96 5.51
N ARG A 383 -14.76 -19.21 6.17
CA ARG A 383 -14.58 -18.73 7.55
C ARG A 383 -15.37 -19.48 8.62
N GLN A 384 -16.09 -20.52 8.28
CA GLN A 384 -16.78 -21.35 9.30
C GLN A 384 -15.83 -21.95 10.36
N GLN A 385 -14.53 -22.02 10.06
CA GLN A 385 -13.53 -22.69 10.89
C GLN A 385 -12.90 -21.80 12.00
N TYR A 386 -13.08 -20.46 11.95
CA TYR A 386 -12.51 -19.52 12.95
C TYR A 386 -13.52 -18.42 13.31
N ASN A 387 -13.65 -18.13 14.59
CA ASN A 387 -14.60 -17.19 15.25
C ASN A 387 -14.49 -15.70 14.79
N ASN A 388 -14.32 -15.43 13.49
CA ASN A 388 -14.24 -14.10 12.90
C ASN A 388 -15.61 -13.52 12.54
N ILE A 389 -16.48 -13.40 13.54
CA ILE A 389 -17.80 -12.77 13.41
C ILE A 389 -17.76 -11.41 12.70
N PRO A 390 -16.78 -10.51 12.98
CA PRO A 390 -16.72 -9.24 12.27
C PRO A 390 -16.57 -9.37 10.75
N LEU A 391 -15.76 -10.31 10.28
CA LEU A 391 -15.57 -10.55 8.84
C LEU A 391 -16.86 -11.01 8.17
N ILE A 392 -17.63 -11.89 8.86
CA ILE A 392 -18.92 -12.39 8.37
C ILE A 392 -19.94 -11.25 8.29
N ILE A 393 -20.06 -10.43 9.33
CA ILE A 393 -21.02 -9.31 9.37
C ILE A 393 -20.72 -8.30 8.27
N ILE A 394 -19.45 -7.87 8.11
CA ILE A 394 -19.05 -6.90 7.10
C ILE A 394 -19.16 -7.51 5.70
N GLY A 395 -18.77 -8.76 5.51
CA GLY A 395 -18.91 -9.47 4.22
C GLY A 395 -20.38 -9.61 3.81
N PHE A 396 -21.26 -9.99 4.73
CA PHE A 396 -22.71 -10.09 4.48
C PHE A 396 -23.31 -8.71 4.12
N SER A 397 -22.93 -7.66 4.86
CA SER A 397 -23.32 -6.28 4.56
C SER A 397 -22.87 -5.87 3.15
N THR A 398 -21.63 -6.18 2.77
CA THR A 398 -21.10 -5.89 1.43
C THR A 398 -21.86 -6.67 0.34
N CYS A 399 -22.20 -7.93 0.57
CA CYS A 399 -23.03 -8.72 -0.36
C CYS A 399 -24.39 -8.07 -0.59
N LEU A 400 -25.08 -7.65 0.48
CA LEU A 400 -26.37 -6.98 0.37
C LEU A 400 -26.28 -5.63 -0.38
N GLN A 401 -25.22 -4.87 -0.17
CA GLN A 401 -24.98 -3.63 -0.90
C GLN A 401 -24.82 -3.90 -2.40
N ILE A 402 -24.01 -4.88 -2.78
CA ILE A 402 -23.78 -5.25 -4.18
C ILE A 402 -25.10 -5.75 -4.81
N MET A 403 -25.82 -6.62 -4.12
CA MET A 403 -27.13 -7.12 -4.59
C MET A 403 -28.13 -5.98 -4.79
N ALA A 404 -28.22 -5.06 -3.85
CA ALA A 404 -29.10 -3.89 -3.97
C ALA A 404 -28.76 -3.02 -5.18
N SER A 405 -27.47 -2.79 -5.45
CA SER A 405 -27.05 -2.03 -6.65
C SER A 405 -27.41 -2.75 -7.95
N ILE A 406 -27.28 -4.08 -8.00
CA ILE A 406 -27.70 -4.90 -9.14
C ILE A 406 -29.22 -4.80 -9.35
N VAL A 407 -30.01 -4.93 -8.28
CA VAL A 407 -31.48 -4.83 -8.33
C VAL A 407 -31.90 -3.43 -8.79
N ILE A 408 -31.32 -2.37 -8.25
CA ILE A 408 -31.58 -0.99 -8.67
C ILE A 408 -31.26 -0.79 -10.15
N TYR A 409 -30.13 -1.34 -10.61
CA TYR A 409 -29.76 -1.30 -12.03
C TYR A 409 -30.82 -1.98 -12.92
N PHE A 410 -31.31 -3.15 -12.55
CA PHE A 410 -32.38 -3.82 -13.30
C PHE A 410 -33.66 -3.02 -13.34
N PHE A 411 -34.05 -2.35 -12.24
CA PHE A 411 -35.22 -1.47 -12.25
C PHE A 411 -35.05 -0.29 -13.21
N PHE A 412 -33.87 0.31 -13.28
CA PHE A 412 -33.61 1.40 -14.24
C PHE A 412 -33.64 0.92 -15.70
N VAL A 413 -33.07 -0.25 -15.98
CA VAL A 413 -33.12 -0.84 -17.33
C VAL A 413 -34.56 -1.17 -17.71
N TYR A 414 -35.35 -1.73 -16.80
CA TYR A 414 -36.76 -2.05 -17.01
C TYR A 414 -37.57 -0.79 -17.30
N ASP A 415 -37.41 0.28 -16.50
CA ASP A 415 -38.09 1.56 -16.71
C ASP A 415 -37.73 2.21 -18.07
N GLY A 416 -36.47 2.03 -18.51
CA GLY A 416 -36.00 2.53 -19.81
C GLY A 416 -36.52 1.76 -21.03
N VAL A 417 -36.88 0.49 -20.86
CA VAL A 417 -37.42 -0.37 -21.94
C VAL A 417 -38.94 -0.33 -21.99
N CYS A 418 -39.62 -0.17 -20.85
CA CYS A 418 -41.07 -0.09 -20.79
C CYS A 418 -41.56 1.32 -21.19
N SER A 419 -42.55 1.39 -22.06
CA SER A 419 -43.21 2.63 -22.50
C SER A 419 -43.97 3.37 -21.39
N HIS A 420 -44.34 2.67 -20.33
CA HIS A 420 -44.93 3.22 -19.11
C HIS A 420 -43.87 3.38 -18.01
N SER A 421 -43.50 4.65 -17.74
CA SER A 421 -42.60 4.92 -16.60
C SER A 421 -43.28 4.55 -15.28
N MET A 422 -42.56 3.82 -14.44
CA MET A 422 -43.06 3.45 -13.12
C MET A 422 -43.08 4.69 -12.20
N GLU A 423 -44.30 5.19 -11.88
CA GLU A 423 -44.48 6.36 -11.00
C GLU A 423 -43.78 6.21 -9.63
N ASN A 424 -43.76 5.00 -9.10
CA ASN A 424 -43.23 4.67 -7.77
C ASN A 424 -41.76 4.21 -7.77
N LEU A 425 -41.06 4.22 -8.93
CA LEU A 425 -39.69 3.71 -9.03
C LEU A 425 -38.73 4.35 -8.00
N ASN A 426 -38.84 5.65 -7.80
CA ASN A 426 -37.98 6.37 -6.86
C ASN A 426 -38.24 5.99 -5.40
N ASP A 427 -39.47 5.65 -5.04
CA ASP A 427 -39.80 5.20 -3.69
C ASP A 427 -39.29 3.76 -3.46
N ILE A 428 -39.39 2.88 -4.47
CA ILE A 428 -38.83 1.54 -4.43
C ILE A 428 -37.30 1.59 -4.23
N ILE A 429 -36.58 2.40 -5.04
CA ILE A 429 -35.13 2.58 -4.92
C ILE A 429 -34.75 3.13 -3.54
N PHE A 430 -35.56 4.07 -3.03
CA PHE A 430 -35.33 4.58 -1.69
C PHE A 430 -35.46 3.50 -0.62
N TYR A 431 -36.51 2.68 -0.65
CA TYR A 431 -36.70 1.62 0.34
C TYR A 431 -35.58 0.58 0.27
N ILE A 432 -35.15 0.18 -0.92
CA ILE A 432 -34.01 -0.73 -1.10
C ILE A 432 -32.75 -0.14 -0.45
N ARG A 433 -32.39 1.10 -0.77
CA ARG A 433 -31.21 1.77 -0.19
C ARG A 433 -31.33 1.99 1.31
N PHE A 434 -32.53 2.32 1.79
CA PHE A 434 -32.78 2.50 3.21
C PHE A 434 -32.60 1.19 3.98
N THR A 435 -33.15 0.08 3.48
CA THR A 435 -33.04 -1.26 4.10
C THR A 435 -31.56 -1.66 4.23
N VAL A 436 -30.78 -1.48 3.16
CA VAL A 436 -29.35 -1.81 3.18
C VAL A 436 -28.58 -0.93 4.20
N ARG A 437 -28.84 0.37 4.22
CA ARG A 437 -28.20 1.30 5.18
C ARG A 437 -28.59 0.99 6.63
N PHE A 438 -29.85 0.59 6.85
CA PHE A 438 -30.33 0.19 8.16
C PHE A 438 -29.63 -1.10 8.63
N GLN A 439 -29.52 -2.08 7.75
CA GLN A 439 -28.80 -3.33 8.05
C GLN A 439 -27.31 -3.07 8.34
N ASP A 440 -26.63 -2.18 7.58
CA ASP A 440 -25.26 -1.75 7.86
C ASP A 440 -25.12 -1.10 9.24
N PHE A 441 -26.12 -0.30 9.63
CA PHE A 441 -26.16 0.34 10.96
C PHE A 441 -26.29 -0.73 12.05
N VAL A 442 -27.21 -1.69 11.90
CA VAL A 442 -27.39 -2.79 12.86
C VAL A 442 -26.12 -3.63 12.97
N GLY A 443 -25.50 -3.98 11.85
CA GLY A 443 -24.22 -4.69 11.84
C GLY A 443 -23.10 -3.94 12.57
N SER A 444 -22.99 -2.63 12.33
CA SER A 444 -22.03 -1.77 12.99
C SER A 444 -22.28 -1.66 14.50
N LEU A 445 -23.54 -1.65 14.93
CA LEU A 445 -23.92 -1.64 16.32
C LEU A 445 -23.52 -2.95 17.03
N ILE A 446 -23.76 -4.09 16.40
CA ILE A 446 -23.34 -5.41 16.93
C ILE A 446 -21.82 -5.45 17.09
N LEU A 447 -21.06 -4.93 16.10
CA LEU A 447 -19.60 -4.87 16.17
C LEU A 447 -19.11 -3.92 17.26
N ALA A 448 -19.80 -2.79 17.48
CA ALA A 448 -19.49 -1.87 18.56
C ALA A 448 -19.73 -2.50 19.95
N CYS A 449 -20.86 -3.17 20.15
CA CYS A 449 -21.16 -3.89 21.40
C CYS A 449 -20.11 -4.97 21.67
N ARG A 450 -19.71 -5.73 20.65
CA ARG A 450 -18.65 -6.74 20.75
C ARG A 450 -17.29 -6.10 21.10
N GLY A 451 -16.95 -4.96 20.49
CA GLY A 451 -15.72 -4.23 20.82
C GLY A 451 -15.69 -3.75 22.26
N ILE A 452 -16.80 -3.21 22.77
CA ILE A 452 -16.94 -2.84 24.18
C ILE A 452 -16.74 -4.06 25.10
N TRP A 453 -17.33 -5.19 24.75
CA TRP A 453 -17.16 -6.45 25.48
C TRP A 453 -15.69 -6.87 25.57
N PHE A 454 -14.93 -6.77 24.46
CA PHE A 454 -13.50 -7.10 24.45
C PHE A 454 -12.66 -6.10 25.30
N ILE A 455 -13.03 -4.82 25.27
CA ILE A 455 -12.36 -3.78 26.10
C ILE A 455 -12.56 -4.08 27.58
N THR A 456 -13.80 -4.41 28.00
CA THR A 456 -14.13 -4.68 29.41
C THR A 456 -13.44 -5.94 29.94
N ASN A 457 -13.21 -6.94 29.06
CA ASN A 457 -12.50 -8.18 29.43
C ASN A 457 -10.96 -8.06 29.30
N GLY A 458 -10.41 -6.88 29.07
CA GLY A 458 -8.97 -6.65 28.99
C GLY A 458 -8.25 -7.26 27.79
N ALA A 459 -9.01 -7.74 26.78
CA ALA A 459 -8.44 -8.38 25.59
C ALA A 459 -8.03 -7.37 24.50
N PHE A 460 -8.12 -6.07 24.77
CA PHE A 460 -7.85 -5.00 23.81
C PHE A 460 -6.49 -4.34 24.07
N SER A 461 -5.70 -4.20 23.02
CA SER A 461 -4.45 -3.43 23.07
C SER A 461 -4.73 -1.92 23.03
N TRP A 462 -3.91 -1.12 23.72
CA TRP A 462 -4.00 0.35 23.73
C TRP A 462 -4.00 0.97 22.32
N ILE A 463 -3.31 0.36 21.38
CA ILE A 463 -3.25 0.81 19.97
C ILE A 463 -4.61 0.66 19.28
N GLN A 464 -5.45 -0.29 19.67
CA GLN A 464 -6.74 -0.58 19.06
C GLN A 464 -7.84 0.38 19.50
N ILE A 465 -7.72 0.98 20.69
CA ILE A 465 -8.75 1.87 21.26
C ILE A 465 -9.06 3.09 20.39
N PRO A 466 -8.09 3.87 19.91
CA PRO A 466 -8.36 5.02 19.03
C PRO A 466 -9.08 4.62 17.74
N PHE A 467 -8.69 3.49 17.13
CA PHE A 467 -9.33 2.97 15.93
C PHE A 467 -10.76 2.49 16.20
N PHE A 468 -11.00 1.89 17.36
CA PHE A 468 -12.34 1.50 17.77
C PHE A 468 -13.25 2.73 17.97
N ILE A 469 -12.76 3.77 18.65
CA ILE A 469 -13.50 5.03 18.83
C ILE A 469 -13.82 5.67 17.47
N LEU A 470 -12.84 5.74 16.57
CA LEU A 470 -13.05 6.27 15.22
C LEU A 470 -14.08 5.44 14.43
N ASN A 471 -14.03 4.13 14.53
CA ASN A 471 -14.99 3.23 13.90
C ASN A 471 -16.41 3.45 14.46
N CYS A 472 -16.58 3.57 15.78
CA CYS A 472 -17.87 3.88 16.39
C CYS A 472 -18.40 5.24 15.92
N TYR A 473 -17.54 6.24 15.82
CA TYR A 473 -17.95 7.57 15.34
C TYR A 473 -18.40 7.55 13.87
N GLU A 474 -17.59 6.96 12.97
CA GLU A 474 -17.88 6.92 11.52
C GLU A 474 -19.05 5.99 11.18
N ASN A 475 -19.08 4.80 11.74
CA ASN A 475 -20.02 3.75 11.34
C ASN A 475 -21.30 3.71 12.18
N VAL A 476 -21.27 4.16 13.43
CA VAL A 476 -22.48 4.20 14.27
C VAL A 476 -23.05 5.61 14.32
N TRP A 477 -22.27 6.58 14.82
CA TRP A 477 -22.78 7.93 15.06
C TRP A 477 -23.17 8.69 13.80
N LYS A 478 -22.28 8.79 12.80
CA LYS A 478 -22.59 9.48 11.55
C LYS A 478 -23.72 8.81 10.78
N ARG A 479 -23.77 7.47 10.78
CA ARG A 479 -24.86 6.74 10.12
C ARG A 479 -26.20 6.94 10.83
N LEU A 480 -26.23 6.89 12.17
CA LEU A 480 -27.43 7.18 12.96
C LEU A 480 -27.96 8.59 12.66
N LYS A 481 -27.08 9.60 12.69
CA LYS A 481 -27.43 10.98 12.37
C LYS A 481 -27.97 11.15 10.93
N SER A 482 -27.36 10.45 9.98
CA SER A 482 -27.83 10.46 8.57
C SER A 482 -29.19 9.80 8.42
N CYS A 483 -29.40 8.61 9.00
CA CYS A 483 -30.67 7.90 8.95
C CYS A 483 -31.79 8.69 9.64
N SER A 484 -31.55 9.21 10.84
CA SER A 484 -32.55 10.00 11.58
C SER A 484 -32.95 11.26 10.80
N ARG A 485 -31.99 11.97 10.21
CA ARG A 485 -32.26 13.14 9.38
C ARG A 485 -33.17 12.83 8.19
N ILE A 486 -32.90 11.72 7.48
CA ILE A 486 -33.72 11.30 6.33
C ILE A 486 -35.13 10.96 6.75
N VAL A 487 -35.31 10.24 7.87
CA VAL A 487 -36.64 9.87 8.39
C VAL A 487 -37.43 11.12 8.80
N VAL A 488 -36.77 12.05 9.51
CA VAL A 488 -37.40 13.31 9.95
C VAL A 488 -37.84 14.13 8.73
N LEU A 489 -36.93 14.34 7.74
CA LEU A 489 -37.25 15.08 6.52
C LEU A 489 -38.44 14.49 5.76
N ARG A 490 -38.51 13.15 5.65
CA ARG A 490 -39.65 12.50 4.98
C ARG A 490 -40.96 12.64 5.77
N ARG A 491 -40.88 12.46 7.11
CA ARG A 491 -42.04 12.63 7.97
C ARG A 491 -42.61 14.05 7.88
N ASP A 492 -41.72 15.05 7.92
CA ASP A 492 -42.10 16.45 7.82
C ASP A 492 -42.68 16.80 6.43
N ALA A 493 -42.07 16.30 5.36
CA ALA A 493 -42.61 16.48 4.01
C ALA A 493 -43.97 15.82 3.83
N PHE A 494 -44.17 14.60 4.41
CA PHE A 494 -45.45 13.92 4.39
C PHE A 494 -46.55 14.68 5.17
N LYS A 495 -46.19 15.18 6.37
CA LYS A 495 -47.11 16.04 7.15
C LYS A 495 -47.50 17.32 6.36
N LYS A 496 -46.53 17.98 5.77
CA LYS A 496 -46.73 19.18 4.94
C LYS A 496 -47.62 18.89 3.74
N LEU A 497 -47.40 17.77 3.05
CA LEU A 497 -48.20 17.40 1.86
C LEU A 497 -49.66 17.10 2.21
N ASN A 498 -49.92 16.49 3.37
CA ASN A 498 -51.27 16.14 3.82
C ASN A 498 -52.11 17.38 4.21
N VAL A 499 -51.49 18.50 4.54
CA VAL A 499 -52.17 19.76 4.83
C VAL A 499 -52.65 20.45 3.55
N LEU A 500 -52.03 20.14 2.39
CA LEU A 500 -52.42 20.74 1.11
C LEU A 500 -53.70 20.11 0.55
N GLU A 501 -54.60 20.98 0.06
CA GLU A 501 -55.87 20.53 -0.53
C GLU A 501 -55.64 19.76 -1.82
N THR A 502 -56.49 18.74 -2.06
CA THR A 502 -56.55 18.03 -3.32
C THR A 502 -57.41 18.77 -4.30
N ALA A 503 -56.93 19.01 -5.52
CA ALA A 503 -57.67 19.66 -6.58
C ALA A 503 -58.89 18.82 -6.99
N THR A 504 -60.02 19.47 -7.19
CA THR A 504 -61.20 18.84 -7.78
C THR A 504 -61.01 18.67 -9.29
N ASN A 505 -61.73 17.71 -9.92
CA ASN A 505 -61.64 17.48 -11.36
C ASN A 505 -61.99 18.73 -12.18
N GLU A 506 -62.91 19.57 -11.69
CA GLU A 506 -63.29 20.85 -12.33
C GLU A 506 -62.14 21.86 -12.29
N GLN A 507 -61.38 21.91 -11.22
CA GLN A 507 -60.23 22.80 -11.10
C GLN A 507 -59.07 22.36 -12.00
N ILE A 508 -58.86 21.03 -12.16
CA ILE A 508 -57.85 20.49 -13.07
C ILE A 508 -58.21 20.79 -14.52
N GLN A 509 -59.49 20.64 -14.90
CA GLN A 509 -59.97 20.90 -16.25
C GLN A 509 -59.97 22.43 -16.59
N LYS A 510 -60.24 23.28 -15.60
CA LYS A 510 -60.19 24.74 -15.81
C LYS A 510 -58.78 25.29 -16.01
N CYS A 511 -57.76 24.64 -15.39
CA CYS A 511 -56.37 25.06 -15.58
C CYS A 511 -55.79 24.57 -16.90
N ASP A 512 -56.27 23.46 -17.46
CA ASP A 512 -55.82 22.80 -18.71
C ASP A 512 -54.28 22.83 -18.91
N ASP A 513 -53.54 22.72 -17.80
CA ASP A 513 -52.09 22.88 -17.77
C ASP A 513 -51.41 21.57 -17.35
N VAL A 514 -50.17 21.42 -17.77
CA VAL A 514 -49.32 20.28 -17.41
C VAL A 514 -48.56 20.54 -16.12
N CYS A 515 -48.26 19.48 -15.36
CA CYS A 515 -47.42 19.62 -14.18
C CYS A 515 -46.02 20.15 -14.58
N SER A 516 -45.66 21.36 -14.14
CA SER A 516 -44.39 22.01 -14.48
C SER A 516 -43.12 21.28 -13.99
N ILE A 517 -43.27 20.27 -13.12
CA ILE A 517 -42.13 19.44 -12.64
C ILE A 517 -41.85 18.29 -13.62
N CYS A 518 -42.89 17.62 -14.14
CA CYS A 518 -42.72 16.42 -14.98
C CYS A 518 -43.25 16.61 -16.42
N ILE A 519 -43.86 17.76 -16.75
CA ILE A 519 -44.38 18.14 -18.08
C ILE A 519 -45.40 17.09 -18.62
N ARG A 520 -46.21 16.50 -17.72
CA ARG A 520 -47.26 15.52 -18.05
C ARG A 520 -48.62 16.07 -17.62
N GLN A 521 -49.68 15.64 -18.31
CA GLN A 521 -51.06 15.94 -17.91
C GLN A 521 -51.36 15.40 -16.52
N MET A 522 -52.20 16.13 -15.77
CA MET A 522 -52.57 15.82 -14.41
C MET A 522 -53.96 15.19 -14.37
N SER A 523 -54.02 13.92 -13.88
CA SER A 523 -55.29 13.25 -13.54
C SER A 523 -55.68 13.52 -12.09
N SER A 524 -54.72 13.75 -11.23
CA SER A 524 -54.88 14.13 -9.82
C SER A 524 -53.80 15.16 -9.45
N ALA A 525 -54.16 16.19 -8.69
CA ALA A 525 -53.21 17.24 -8.32
C ALA A 525 -53.42 17.72 -6.88
N LYS A 526 -52.35 18.25 -6.27
CA LYS A 526 -52.40 19.04 -5.03
C LYS A 526 -52.29 20.53 -5.36
N ILE A 527 -53.07 21.34 -4.64
CA ILE A 527 -53.09 22.81 -4.76
C ILE A 527 -52.13 23.38 -3.72
N THR A 528 -51.22 24.23 -4.18
CA THR A 528 -50.38 25.03 -3.27
C THR A 528 -51.14 26.27 -2.77
N PRO A 529 -50.76 26.88 -1.62
CA PRO A 529 -51.41 28.09 -1.09
C PRO A 529 -51.40 29.28 -2.09
N CYS A 530 -50.50 29.26 -3.04
CA CYS A 530 -50.44 30.26 -4.14
C CYS A 530 -51.26 29.88 -5.39
N GLY A 531 -52.07 28.81 -5.32
CA GLY A 531 -52.98 28.39 -6.38
C GLY A 531 -52.39 27.55 -7.52
N HIS A 532 -51.11 27.17 -7.46
CA HIS A 532 -50.47 26.34 -8.48
C HIS A 532 -50.72 24.84 -8.25
N LEU A 533 -50.92 24.11 -9.36
CA LEU A 533 -51.27 22.69 -9.36
C LEU A 533 -50.06 21.83 -9.70
N PHE A 534 -49.85 20.74 -8.95
CA PHE A 534 -48.77 19.77 -9.19
C PHE A 534 -49.25 18.37 -8.87
N HIS A 535 -48.71 17.34 -9.54
CA HIS A 535 -48.89 15.98 -9.09
C HIS A 535 -48.43 15.83 -7.63
N GLU A 536 -49.13 15.06 -6.84
CA GLU A 536 -48.77 14.78 -5.44
C GLU A 536 -47.35 14.24 -5.32
N THR A 537 -46.99 13.28 -6.16
CA THR A 537 -45.66 12.65 -6.21
C THR A 537 -44.56 13.64 -6.62
N CYS A 538 -44.84 14.58 -7.52
CA CYS A 538 -43.91 15.61 -7.96
C CYS A 538 -43.67 16.65 -6.87
N LEU A 539 -44.76 17.15 -6.27
CA LEU A 539 -44.67 18.13 -5.18
C LEU A 539 -44.00 17.55 -3.95
N LYS A 540 -44.26 16.29 -3.61
CA LYS A 540 -43.57 15.55 -2.55
C LYS A 540 -42.04 15.52 -2.74
N LYS A 541 -41.57 15.22 -3.96
CA LYS A 541 -40.14 15.25 -4.31
C LYS A 541 -39.52 16.65 -4.17
N TRP A 542 -40.27 17.69 -4.53
CA TRP A 542 -39.81 19.06 -4.42
C TRP A 542 -39.69 19.52 -2.96
N ILE A 543 -40.66 19.17 -2.10
CA ILE A 543 -40.67 19.52 -0.67
C ILE A 543 -39.47 18.89 0.07
N TYR A 544 -38.89 17.76 -0.41
CA TYR A 544 -37.64 17.24 0.15
C TYR A 544 -36.44 18.16 -0.03
N VAL A 545 -36.51 19.08 -1.02
CA VAL A 545 -35.39 19.97 -1.38
C VAL A 545 -35.64 21.38 -0.89
N ARG A 546 -36.90 21.90 -1.09
CA ARG A 546 -37.28 23.26 -0.73
C ARG A 546 -38.76 23.34 -0.29
N ASP A 547 -39.00 24.11 0.77
CA ASP A 547 -40.33 24.37 1.31
C ASP A 547 -41.07 25.52 0.61
N SER A 548 -40.90 25.68 -0.70
CA SER A 548 -41.49 26.75 -1.52
C SER A 548 -42.11 26.22 -2.79
N CYS A 549 -43.07 26.94 -3.35
CA CYS A 549 -43.70 26.59 -4.62
C CYS A 549 -42.66 26.52 -5.76
N PRO A 550 -42.66 25.47 -6.60
CA PRO A 550 -41.73 25.35 -7.74
C PRO A 550 -41.82 26.48 -8.76
N LEU A 551 -43.00 27.09 -8.95
CA LEU A 551 -43.23 28.11 -9.95
C LEU A 551 -42.97 29.54 -9.43
N CYS A 552 -43.53 29.91 -8.28
CA CYS A 552 -43.46 31.26 -7.78
C CYS A 552 -42.60 31.45 -6.53
N LEU A 553 -41.99 30.40 -6.02
CA LEU A 553 -41.13 30.38 -4.82
C LEU A 553 -41.84 30.84 -3.53
N HIS A 554 -43.15 31.02 -3.56
CA HIS A 554 -43.96 31.35 -2.38
C HIS A 554 -43.84 30.21 -1.35
N LYS A 555 -43.67 30.53 -0.07
CA LYS A 555 -43.58 29.52 1.00
C LYS A 555 -44.86 28.69 1.05
N LEU A 556 -44.71 27.37 1.03
CA LEU A 556 -45.86 26.44 1.08
C LEU A 556 -46.55 26.42 2.45
N TYR A 557 -45.87 26.92 3.48
CA TYR A 557 -46.35 26.99 4.85
C TYR A 557 -45.93 28.31 5.47
N SER A 558 -46.89 29.11 5.95
CA SER A 558 -46.64 30.11 6.96
C SER A 558 -46.55 29.38 8.30
N ILE A 559 -45.37 29.35 8.88
CA ILE A 559 -45.20 28.94 10.28
C ILE A 559 -46.01 29.95 11.08
N GLY A 560 -47.05 29.48 11.82
CA GLY A 560 -47.71 30.29 12.83
C GLY A 560 -46.68 30.87 13.80
N PRO A 561 -47.00 31.93 14.55
CA PRO A 561 -46.02 32.75 15.24
C PRO A 561 -45.13 31.95 16.16
N ASP A 562 -43.86 32.28 16.06
CA ASP A 562 -42.71 31.79 16.81
C ASP A 562 -43.01 31.22 18.20
N THR A 563 -42.70 29.93 18.38
CA THR A 563 -42.23 29.43 19.67
C THR A 563 -40.70 29.25 19.58
N THR A 564 -39.99 30.39 19.58
CA THR A 564 -38.65 30.49 20.08
C THR A 564 -38.70 30.47 21.60
N GLN A 565 -38.40 29.36 22.22
CA GLN A 565 -37.67 29.28 23.49
C GLN A 565 -36.77 28.07 23.52
#